data_a98ff13cea738d7aab83ee0a1802ab4e
#
_entry.id   a98ff13cea738d7aab83ee0a1802ab4e
#
_cell.length_a   1.000
_cell.length_b   1.000
_cell.length_c   1.000
_cell.angle_alpha   90.00
_cell.angle_beta   90.00
_cell.angle_gamma   90.00
#
_symmetry.space_group_name_H-M   'P 1'
#
loop_
_entity.id
_entity.type
_entity.pdbx_description
1 polymer ?
#
loop_
_entity_poly.entity_id
_entity_poly.type
_entity_poly.pdbx_seq_one_letter_code
_entity_poly.pdbx_strand_id
1 'polypeptide(L)'
;MLGDYEAQSSMLLLKKVCTPEAIVELGAEKINQIWRDAKLRAVGMKRATTLCETAKRSIGLKKGSSAAQYEMKLLLEDYEYKKAQLDAVIEEIEKLCRKIPESEQMLAIKGIGVITVAGFLAEVGDVRRFESPRQIQKLAGLSLRENSSGKHKGQTTISKRGRSKLRAVLFNAAIPLIATNPEFKSLHEYYTTRANNPLKKKQSVIAISCKLIRVFYAILANGVTYDAQKMLSDIHRQPQAA
;
A
#
# COMPACT_ATOMS: atom_id res chain seq x y z
N MET A 1 -19.90 -2.33 -12.92
CA MET A 1 -19.04 -2.55 -14.10
C MET A 1 -18.05 -1.42 -14.37
N LEU A 2 -18.24 -0.25 -13.85
CA LEU A 2 -17.21 0.78 -13.70
C LEU A 2 -16.62 0.72 -12.27
N GLY A 3 -16.44 -0.47 -11.73
CA GLY A 3 -16.01 -0.69 -10.34
C GLY A 3 -14.60 -0.24 -10.01
N ASP A 4 -13.82 0.11 -11.01
CA ASP A 4 -12.52 0.76 -10.89
C ASP A 4 -12.62 2.13 -11.56
N TYR A 5 -13.03 3.12 -10.78
CA TYR A 5 -13.18 4.50 -11.26
C TYR A 5 -11.84 5.13 -11.63
N GLU A 6 -10.74 4.62 -11.10
CA GLU A 6 -9.38 5.08 -11.42
C GLU A 6 -8.85 4.47 -12.71
N ALA A 7 -9.52 3.42 -13.22
CA ALA A 7 -9.14 2.86 -14.51
C ALA A 7 -9.29 3.92 -15.62
N GLN A 8 -8.25 4.12 -16.39
CA GLN A 8 -8.21 5.11 -17.47
C GLN A 8 -9.38 4.97 -18.45
N SER A 9 -9.85 3.74 -18.68
CA SER A 9 -11.01 3.46 -19.53
C SER A 9 -12.32 4.02 -18.98
N SER A 10 -12.50 3.97 -17.66
CA SER A 10 -13.67 4.51 -16.98
C SER A 10 -13.66 6.03 -16.96
N MET A 11 -12.52 6.64 -16.63
CA MET A 11 -12.34 8.09 -16.60
C MET A 11 -12.59 8.73 -17.96
N LEU A 12 -12.09 8.13 -19.05
CA LEU A 12 -12.31 8.62 -20.40
C LEU A 12 -13.79 8.61 -20.81
N LEU A 13 -14.53 7.60 -20.36
CA LEU A 13 -15.98 7.53 -20.64
C LEU A 13 -16.75 8.53 -19.79
N LEU A 14 -16.46 8.60 -18.48
CA LEU A 14 -17.16 9.51 -17.57
C LEU A 14 -17.01 10.99 -17.98
N LYS A 15 -15.87 11.37 -18.57
CA LYS A 15 -15.69 12.70 -19.15
C LYS A 15 -16.59 12.99 -20.34
N LYS A 16 -17.01 11.98 -21.08
CA LYS A 16 -17.85 12.14 -22.29
C LYS A 16 -19.31 11.83 -21.98
N VAL A 17 -19.57 10.79 -21.25
CA VAL A 17 -20.91 10.29 -20.93
C VAL A 17 -20.94 9.74 -19.51
N CYS A 18 -21.82 10.29 -18.68
CA CYS A 18 -21.91 9.93 -17.25
C CYS A 18 -23.27 9.34 -16.86
N THR A 19 -24.25 9.27 -17.79
CA THR A 19 -25.55 8.66 -17.52
C THR A 19 -25.74 7.36 -18.30
N PRO A 20 -26.53 6.41 -17.77
CA PRO A 20 -26.83 5.17 -18.49
C PRO A 20 -27.45 5.42 -19.87
N GLU A 21 -28.35 6.39 -19.99
CA GLU A 21 -28.98 6.76 -21.25
C GLU A 21 -27.93 7.21 -22.28
N ALA A 22 -27.04 8.12 -21.89
CA ALA A 22 -25.98 8.62 -22.76
C ALA A 22 -24.99 7.52 -23.17
N ILE A 23 -24.74 6.53 -22.32
CA ILE A 23 -23.93 5.34 -22.66
C ILE A 23 -24.62 4.49 -23.74
N VAL A 24 -25.94 4.31 -23.62
CA VAL A 24 -26.74 3.56 -24.59
C VAL A 24 -26.80 4.30 -25.93
N GLU A 25 -27.01 5.63 -25.93
CA GLU A 25 -27.02 6.47 -27.13
C GLU A 25 -25.67 6.48 -27.83
N LEU A 26 -24.56 6.52 -27.06
CA LEU A 26 -23.22 6.48 -27.62
C LEU A 26 -22.93 5.16 -28.36
N GLY A 27 -23.43 4.06 -27.82
CA GLY A 27 -23.32 2.72 -28.38
C GLY A 27 -21.93 2.08 -28.20
N ALA A 28 -21.90 0.76 -28.31
CA ALA A 28 -20.68 -0.02 -28.04
C ALA A 28 -19.54 0.26 -29.03
N GLU A 29 -19.86 0.54 -30.30
CA GLU A 29 -18.84 0.83 -31.34
C GLU A 29 -18.07 2.10 -31.02
N LYS A 30 -18.78 3.20 -30.71
CA LYS A 30 -18.12 4.48 -30.37
C LYS A 30 -17.35 4.39 -29.04
N ILE A 31 -17.87 3.66 -28.05
CA ILE A 31 -17.15 3.39 -26.80
C ILE A 31 -15.85 2.66 -27.08
N ASN A 32 -15.89 1.59 -27.89
CA ASN A 32 -14.70 0.86 -28.27
C ASN A 32 -13.71 1.76 -29.05
N GLN A 33 -14.21 2.62 -29.95
CA GLN A 33 -13.38 3.54 -30.69
C GLN A 33 -12.64 4.52 -29.76
N ILE A 34 -13.33 5.12 -28.77
CA ILE A 34 -12.73 5.99 -27.77
C ILE A 34 -11.56 5.31 -27.05
N TRP A 35 -11.72 4.04 -26.67
CA TRP A 35 -10.67 3.29 -26.01
C TRP A 35 -9.51 2.95 -26.95
N ARG A 36 -9.79 2.70 -28.22
CA ARG A 36 -8.77 2.45 -29.25
C ARG A 36 -7.95 3.68 -29.58
N ASP A 37 -8.60 4.85 -29.72
CA ASP A 37 -7.93 6.12 -29.95
C ASP A 37 -6.99 6.48 -28.80
N ALA A 38 -7.39 6.15 -27.57
CA ALA A 38 -6.57 6.31 -26.37
C ALA A 38 -5.51 5.19 -26.18
N LYS A 39 -5.37 4.26 -27.15
CA LYS A 39 -4.41 3.13 -27.13
C LYS A 39 -4.50 2.25 -25.87
N LEU A 40 -5.69 2.14 -25.29
CA LEU A 40 -5.88 1.35 -24.08
C LEU A 40 -5.80 -0.15 -24.39
N ARG A 41 -5.07 -0.86 -23.52
CA ARG A 41 -5.00 -2.34 -23.52
C ARG A 41 -6.06 -2.93 -22.60
N ALA A 42 -6.38 -4.22 -22.79
CA ALA A 42 -7.33 -4.97 -21.97
C ALA A 42 -8.80 -4.46 -21.99
N VAL A 43 -9.15 -3.59 -22.94
CA VAL A 43 -10.51 -3.16 -23.26
C VAL A 43 -10.83 -3.44 -24.72
N GLY A 44 -12.09 -3.63 -25.09
CA GLY A 44 -12.48 -3.94 -26.46
C GLY A 44 -14.00 -4.07 -26.62
N MET A 45 -14.43 -4.47 -27.81
CA MET A 45 -15.84 -4.54 -28.19
C MET A 45 -16.69 -5.34 -27.19
N LYS A 46 -16.21 -6.50 -26.74
CA LYS A 46 -16.92 -7.32 -25.74
C LYS A 46 -17.26 -6.52 -24.46
N ARG A 47 -16.29 -5.75 -23.95
CA ARG A 47 -16.49 -4.93 -22.74
C ARG A 47 -17.43 -3.75 -23.02
N ALA A 48 -17.32 -3.13 -24.19
CA ALA A 48 -18.19 -2.05 -24.62
C ALA A 48 -19.65 -2.52 -24.76
N THR A 49 -19.88 -3.68 -25.39
CA THR A 49 -21.21 -4.29 -25.51
C THR A 49 -21.79 -4.61 -24.13
N THR A 50 -21.02 -5.24 -23.25
CA THR A 50 -21.46 -5.56 -21.90
C THR A 50 -21.82 -4.28 -21.10
N LEU A 51 -21.06 -3.20 -21.29
CA LEU A 51 -21.36 -1.90 -20.65
C LEU A 51 -22.69 -1.33 -21.15
N CYS A 52 -22.95 -1.30 -22.47
CA CYS A 52 -24.21 -0.85 -23.04
C CYS A 52 -25.41 -1.69 -22.57
N GLU A 53 -25.26 -3.03 -22.52
CA GLU A 53 -26.30 -3.93 -22.03
C GLU A 53 -26.63 -3.68 -20.55
N THR A 54 -25.59 -3.42 -19.75
CA THR A 54 -25.78 -3.09 -18.33
C THR A 54 -26.46 -1.72 -18.17
N ALA A 55 -26.05 -0.73 -18.97
CA ALA A 55 -26.66 0.59 -18.97
C ALA A 55 -28.15 0.52 -19.33
N LYS A 56 -28.56 -0.29 -20.32
CA LYS A 56 -29.97 -0.53 -20.67
C LYS A 56 -30.83 -1.06 -19.52
N ARG A 57 -30.22 -1.83 -18.62
CA ARG A 57 -30.89 -2.42 -17.45
C ARG A 57 -30.76 -1.56 -16.19
N SER A 58 -30.00 -0.48 -16.26
CA SER A 58 -29.75 0.38 -15.12
C SER A 58 -30.96 1.26 -14.81
N ILE A 59 -31.26 1.39 -13.53
CA ILE A 59 -32.27 2.36 -13.03
C ILE A 59 -31.54 3.69 -12.88
N GLY A 60 -31.46 4.47 -13.96
CA GLY A 60 -30.87 5.79 -13.95
C GLY A 60 -31.81 6.90 -13.45
N LEU A 61 -31.24 8.07 -13.18
CA LEU A 61 -32.01 9.30 -12.91
C LEU A 61 -32.75 9.72 -14.19
N LYS A 62 -34.08 9.64 -14.16
CA LYS A 62 -34.93 10.09 -15.29
C LYS A 62 -35.22 11.58 -15.29
N LYS A 63 -35.12 12.24 -14.13
CA LYS A 63 -35.33 13.70 -13.98
C LYS A 63 -34.04 14.31 -13.40
N GLY A 64 -33.66 15.49 -13.92
CA GLY A 64 -32.45 16.18 -13.43
C GLY A 64 -31.13 15.65 -13.99
N SER A 65 -31.15 14.91 -15.11
CA SER A 65 -29.92 14.35 -15.72
C SER A 65 -28.88 15.41 -16.09
N SER A 66 -29.32 16.62 -16.50
CA SER A 66 -28.42 17.74 -16.78
C SER A 66 -27.69 18.26 -15.54
N ALA A 67 -28.39 18.34 -14.40
CA ALA A 67 -27.77 18.73 -13.13
C ALA A 67 -26.74 17.66 -12.67
N ALA A 68 -27.12 16.37 -12.77
CA ALA A 68 -26.21 15.26 -12.45
C ALA A 68 -24.98 15.21 -13.38
N GLN A 69 -25.14 15.52 -14.66
CA GLN A 69 -24.02 15.63 -15.59
C GLN A 69 -23.10 16.79 -15.22
N TYR A 70 -23.65 17.92 -14.85
CA TYR A 70 -22.87 19.08 -14.42
C TYR A 70 -22.10 18.78 -13.12
N GLU A 71 -22.75 18.17 -12.14
CA GLU A 71 -22.12 17.73 -10.89
C GLU A 71 -20.99 16.72 -11.15
N MET A 72 -21.23 15.72 -12.01
CA MET A 72 -20.20 14.75 -12.38
C MET A 72 -19.00 15.42 -13.03
N LYS A 73 -19.21 16.41 -13.90
CA LYS A 73 -18.12 17.18 -14.50
C LYS A 73 -17.28 17.88 -13.44
N LEU A 74 -17.90 18.56 -12.49
CA LEU A 74 -17.19 19.23 -11.39
C LEU A 74 -16.40 18.26 -10.54
N LEU A 75 -17.00 17.11 -10.19
CA LEU A 75 -16.32 16.06 -9.41
C LEU A 75 -15.10 15.48 -10.16
N LEU A 76 -15.18 15.33 -11.47
CA LEU A 76 -14.04 14.86 -12.28
C LEU A 76 -12.92 15.92 -12.36
N GLU A 77 -13.27 17.19 -12.48
CA GLU A 77 -12.30 18.31 -12.45
C GLU A 77 -11.61 18.38 -11.08
N ASP A 78 -12.37 18.27 -9.99
CA ASP A 78 -11.83 18.22 -8.62
C ASP A 78 -10.89 17.01 -8.42
N TYR A 79 -11.28 15.84 -8.91
CA TYR A 79 -10.47 14.63 -8.84
C TYR A 79 -9.13 14.83 -9.56
N GLU A 80 -9.16 15.34 -10.79
CA GLU A 80 -7.93 15.59 -11.57
C GLU A 80 -7.03 16.61 -10.89
N TYR A 81 -7.61 17.68 -10.38
CA TYR A 81 -6.87 18.69 -9.64
C TYR A 81 -6.20 18.11 -8.39
N LYS A 82 -6.95 17.33 -7.60
CA LYS A 82 -6.41 16.66 -6.39
C LYS A 82 -5.35 15.63 -6.72
N LYS A 83 -5.52 14.91 -7.83
CA LYS A 83 -4.52 13.95 -8.30
C LYS A 83 -3.22 14.67 -8.68
N ALA A 84 -3.31 15.75 -9.46
CA ALA A 84 -2.14 16.54 -9.81
C ALA A 84 -1.41 17.13 -8.58
N GLN A 85 -2.17 17.59 -7.58
CA GLN A 85 -1.60 18.05 -6.30
C GLN A 85 -0.87 16.90 -5.57
N LEU A 86 -1.46 15.71 -5.54
CA LEU A 86 -0.83 14.53 -4.91
C LEU A 86 0.47 14.16 -5.62
N ASP A 87 0.45 14.10 -6.95
CA ASP A 87 1.64 13.78 -7.76
C ASP A 87 2.77 14.80 -7.51
N ALA A 88 2.44 16.10 -7.45
CA ALA A 88 3.41 17.15 -7.15
C ALA A 88 4.01 17.00 -5.71
N VAL A 89 3.19 16.66 -4.72
CA VAL A 89 3.67 16.41 -3.35
C VAL A 89 4.58 15.17 -3.32
N ILE A 90 4.23 14.11 -4.02
CA ILE A 90 5.07 12.89 -4.11
C ILE A 90 6.42 13.23 -4.75
N GLU A 91 6.43 14.00 -5.83
CA GLU A 91 7.67 14.45 -6.48
C GLU A 91 8.57 15.26 -5.53
N GLU A 92 7.99 16.16 -4.74
CA GLU A 92 8.75 16.93 -3.76
C GLU A 92 9.29 16.05 -2.62
N ILE A 93 8.50 15.07 -2.16
CA ILE A 93 8.96 14.06 -1.20
C ILE A 93 10.16 13.28 -1.75
N GLU A 94 10.11 12.87 -3.02
CA GLU A 94 11.24 12.18 -3.67
C GLU A 94 12.50 13.05 -3.70
N LYS A 95 12.38 14.33 -4.06
CA LYS A 95 13.49 15.28 -4.05
C LYS A 95 14.11 15.43 -2.66
N LEU A 96 13.26 15.49 -1.61
CA LEU A 96 13.73 15.57 -0.23
C LEU A 96 14.41 14.28 0.24
N CYS A 97 13.85 13.12 -0.10
CA CYS A 97 14.45 11.83 0.23
C CYS A 97 15.85 11.67 -0.39
N ARG A 98 16.04 12.10 -1.64
CA ARG A 98 17.34 12.04 -2.33
C ARG A 98 18.44 12.87 -1.65
N LYS A 99 18.08 13.85 -0.78
CA LYS A 99 19.05 14.61 0.01
C LYS A 99 19.59 13.81 1.22
N ILE A 100 18.98 12.67 1.53
CA ILE A 100 19.39 11.78 2.61
C ILE A 100 20.11 10.58 1.99
N PRO A 101 21.44 10.46 2.11
CA PRO A 101 22.23 9.44 1.40
C PRO A 101 21.72 8.01 1.65
N GLU A 102 21.33 7.71 2.89
CA GLU A 102 20.87 6.39 3.31
C GLU A 102 19.50 6.02 2.72
N SER A 103 18.73 7.00 2.23
CA SER A 103 17.40 6.77 1.65
C SER A 103 17.48 5.92 0.37
N GLU A 104 18.54 6.07 -0.43
CA GLU A 104 18.75 5.27 -1.63
C GLU A 104 18.94 3.79 -1.30
N GLN A 105 19.67 3.49 -0.21
CA GLN A 105 19.84 2.13 0.26
C GLN A 105 18.55 1.50 0.78
N MET A 106 17.67 2.31 1.39
CA MET A 106 16.34 1.86 1.80
C MET A 106 15.45 1.59 0.58
N LEU A 107 15.49 2.46 -0.43
CA LEU A 107 14.74 2.33 -1.69
C LEU A 107 15.22 1.15 -2.55
N ALA A 108 16.49 0.74 -2.42
CA ALA A 108 17.04 -0.43 -3.12
C ALA A 108 16.39 -1.76 -2.66
N ILE A 109 15.72 -1.78 -1.51
CA ILE A 109 14.99 -2.96 -1.03
C ILE A 109 13.75 -3.17 -1.89
N LYS A 110 13.72 -4.25 -2.67
CA LYS A 110 12.58 -4.57 -3.53
C LYS A 110 11.28 -4.63 -2.74
N GLY A 111 10.30 -3.84 -3.15
CA GLY A 111 8.99 -3.73 -2.48
C GLY A 111 8.88 -2.54 -1.50
N ILE A 112 9.95 -1.76 -1.33
CA ILE A 112 9.94 -0.51 -0.58
C ILE A 112 9.85 0.67 -1.56
N GLY A 113 8.82 1.51 -1.38
CA GLY A 113 8.62 2.73 -2.16
C GLY A 113 8.94 4.00 -1.37
N VAL A 114 9.04 5.13 -2.08
CA VAL A 114 9.37 6.44 -1.52
C VAL A 114 8.45 6.84 -0.37
N ILE A 115 7.16 6.57 -0.46
CA ILE A 115 6.19 6.89 0.59
C ILE A 115 6.50 6.14 1.89
N THR A 116 7.00 4.89 1.80
CA THR A 116 7.41 4.12 2.98
C THR A 116 8.67 4.73 3.63
N VAL A 117 9.67 5.05 2.81
CA VAL A 117 10.93 5.65 3.29
C VAL A 117 10.66 7.01 3.93
N ALA A 118 9.97 7.90 3.21
CA ALA A 118 9.61 9.22 3.69
C ALA A 118 8.76 9.16 4.97
N GLY A 119 7.73 8.30 4.99
CA GLY A 119 6.87 8.12 6.14
C GLY A 119 7.63 7.59 7.36
N PHE A 120 8.59 6.68 7.18
CA PHE A 120 9.46 6.22 8.25
C PHE A 120 10.36 7.33 8.77
N LEU A 121 11.08 8.04 7.87
CA LEU A 121 11.98 9.13 8.22
C LEU A 121 11.24 10.29 8.93
N ALA A 122 10.07 10.67 8.44
CA ALA A 122 9.26 11.74 9.05
C ALA A 122 8.77 11.37 10.46
N GLU A 123 8.40 10.12 10.69
CA GLU A 123 7.91 9.67 12.00
C GLU A 123 9.03 9.36 13.00
N VAL A 124 10.17 8.88 12.53
CA VAL A 124 11.30 8.52 13.37
C VAL A 124 12.21 9.74 13.64
N GLY A 125 12.43 10.58 12.63
CA GLY A 125 13.39 11.67 12.69
C GLY A 125 14.84 11.15 12.72
N ASP A 126 15.72 11.83 13.46
CA ASP A 126 17.12 11.38 13.60
C ASP A 126 17.18 10.03 14.32
N VAL A 127 17.65 9.03 13.59
CA VAL A 127 17.75 7.65 14.10
C VAL A 127 18.82 7.50 15.18
N ARG A 128 19.83 8.37 15.17
CA ARG A 128 20.95 8.34 16.13
C ARG A 128 20.54 8.64 17.58
N ARG A 129 19.36 9.23 17.78
CA ARG A 129 18.78 9.43 19.12
C ARG A 129 18.29 8.14 19.79
N PHE A 130 18.24 7.02 19.03
CA PHE A 130 17.82 5.73 19.54
C PHE A 130 19.04 4.80 19.69
N GLU A 131 19.22 4.23 20.85
CA GLU A 131 20.30 3.28 21.14
C GLU A 131 20.12 1.92 20.46
N SER A 132 18.87 1.59 20.12
CA SER A 132 18.55 0.30 19.50
C SER A 132 17.24 0.36 18.70
N PRO A 133 17.06 -0.54 17.71
CA PRO A 133 15.81 -0.63 16.94
C PRO A 133 14.60 -1.00 17.81
N ARG A 134 14.83 -1.59 19.00
CA ARG A 134 13.74 -1.90 19.96
C ARG A 134 13.05 -0.63 20.46
N GLN A 135 13.77 0.47 20.61
CA GLN A 135 13.18 1.75 21.00
C GLN A 135 12.26 2.29 19.92
N ILE A 136 12.60 2.12 18.62
CA ILE A 136 11.72 2.49 17.51
C ILE A 136 10.49 1.56 17.44
N GLN A 137 10.66 0.25 17.72
CA GLN A 137 9.51 -0.66 17.84
C GLN A 137 8.55 -0.23 18.96
N LYS A 138 9.09 0.22 20.10
CA LYS A 138 8.30 0.79 21.20
C LYS A 138 7.61 2.08 20.78
N LEU A 139 8.32 2.97 20.06
CA LEU A 139 7.76 4.21 19.50
C LEU A 139 6.60 3.92 18.54
N ALA A 140 6.69 2.89 17.72
CA ALA A 140 5.62 2.45 16.82
C ALA A 140 4.47 1.72 17.56
N GLY A 141 4.63 1.39 18.85
CA GLY A 141 3.67 0.62 19.63
C GLY A 141 3.60 -0.84 19.19
N LEU A 142 4.71 -1.39 18.66
CA LEU A 142 4.85 -2.78 18.21
C LEU A 142 5.44 -3.70 19.28
N SER A 143 5.82 -3.17 20.44
CA SER A 143 6.27 -3.99 21.58
C SER A 143 5.15 -4.91 22.04
N LEU A 144 5.50 -6.14 22.38
CA LEU A 144 4.55 -7.11 22.91
C LEU A 144 4.13 -6.74 24.35
N ARG A 145 2.87 -6.92 24.62
CA ARG A 145 2.29 -6.80 25.94
C ARG A 145 1.64 -8.14 26.31
N GLU A 146 2.08 -8.70 27.41
CA GLU A 146 1.45 -9.85 28.01
C GLU A 146 0.27 -9.39 28.89
N ASN A 147 -0.83 -10.09 28.79
CA ASN A 147 -1.98 -9.91 29.66
C ASN A 147 -2.10 -11.14 30.56
N SER A 148 -1.15 -11.26 31.48
CA SER A 148 -1.12 -12.35 32.43
C SER A 148 -1.17 -11.79 33.85
N SER A 149 -2.01 -12.40 34.71
CA SER A 149 -2.06 -12.11 36.14
C SER A 149 -2.25 -13.42 36.90
N GLY A 150 -1.27 -13.78 37.71
CA GLY A 150 -1.31 -15.01 38.50
C GLY A 150 -1.52 -16.26 37.63
N LYS A 151 -2.65 -16.96 37.84
CA LYS A 151 -3.00 -18.17 37.06
C LYS A 151 -3.58 -17.90 35.68
N HIS A 152 -3.91 -16.65 35.34
CA HIS A 152 -4.50 -16.30 34.05
C HIS A 152 -3.42 -16.00 33.02
N LYS A 153 -3.33 -16.85 31.99
CA LYS A 153 -2.48 -16.61 30.78
C LYS A 153 -3.35 -16.05 29.65
N GLY A 154 -3.41 -14.71 29.54
CA GLY A 154 -4.10 -14.04 28.46
C GLY A 154 -3.27 -14.00 27.15
N GLN A 155 -3.90 -13.52 26.07
CA GLN A 155 -3.23 -13.39 24.78
C GLN A 155 -2.17 -12.30 24.79
N THR A 156 -0.99 -12.62 24.27
CA THR A 156 0.05 -11.64 23.98
C THR A 156 -0.33 -10.81 22.74
N THR A 157 -0.38 -9.52 22.90
CA THR A 157 -0.72 -8.58 21.81
C THR A 157 0.30 -7.45 21.73
N ILE A 158 0.31 -6.72 20.60
CA ILE A 158 1.10 -5.48 20.50
C ILE A 158 0.52 -4.40 21.41
N SER A 159 1.37 -3.57 21.98
CA SER A 159 0.95 -2.55 22.96
C SER A 159 0.02 -1.48 22.38
N LYS A 160 0.16 -1.19 21.07
CA LYS A 160 -0.47 -0.08 20.34
C LYS A 160 -0.25 1.32 20.97
N ARG A 161 0.51 1.39 22.06
CA ARG A 161 0.92 2.65 22.70
C ARG A 161 2.11 3.21 21.95
N GLY A 162 1.92 4.32 21.24
CA GLY A 162 2.96 4.93 20.41
C GLY A 162 2.37 5.55 19.15
N ARG A 163 3.25 5.90 18.19
CA ARG A 163 2.87 6.59 16.96
C ARG A 163 2.09 5.68 16.01
N SER A 164 0.80 5.92 15.90
CA SER A 164 -0.10 5.12 15.05
C SER A 164 0.25 5.25 13.57
N LYS A 165 0.69 6.43 13.10
CA LYS A 165 1.11 6.67 11.73
C LYS A 165 2.34 5.83 11.37
N LEU A 166 3.38 5.81 12.23
CA LEU A 166 4.56 4.96 12.02
C LEU A 166 4.18 3.49 11.91
N ARG A 167 3.31 3.02 12.81
CA ARG A 167 2.82 1.64 12.75
C ARG A 167 2.06 1.34 11.47
N ALA A 168 1.22 2.27 10.99
CA ALA A 168 0.48 2.12 9.74
C ALA A 168 1.42 2.08 8.52
N VAL A 169 2.41 2.97 8.44
CA VAL A 169 3.43 2.97 7.37
C VAL A 169 4.14 1.62 7.31
N LEU A 170 4.62 1.11 8.45
CA LEU A 170 5.33 -0.16 8.51
C LEU A 170 4.45 -1.36 8.18
N PHE A 171 3.21 -1.37 8.63
CA PHE A 171 2.26 -2.44 8.33
C PHE A 171 1.90 -2.47 6.85
N ASN A 172 1.60 -1.31 6.26
CA ASN A 172 1.27 -1.19 4.85
C ASN A 172 2.47 -1.51 3.94
N ALA A 173 3.69 -1.19 4.37
CA ALA A 173 4.91 -1.57 3.66
C ALA A 173 5.19 -3.08 3.71
N ALA A 174 4.87 -3.74 4.81
CA ALA A 174 5.13 -5.18 4.97
C ALA A 174 4.29 -6.05 4.02
N ILE A 175 3.11 -5.60 3.61
CA ILE A 175 2.21 -6.36 2.72
C ILE A 175 2.82 -6.54 1.31
N PRO A 176 3.12 -5.46 0.55
CA PRO A 176 3.75 -5.59 -0.76
C PRO A 176 5.17 -6.18 -0.65
N LEU A 177 5.89 -5.93 0.43
CA LEU A 177 7.20 -6.49 0.68
C LEU A 177 7.14 -8.04 0.72
N ILE A 178 6.18 -8.62 1.44
CA ILE A 178 5.94 -10.07 1.45
C ILE A 178 5.57 -10.60 0.05
N ALA A 179 4.81 -9.82 -0.72
CA ALA A 179 4.34 -10.24 -2.05
C ALA A 179 5.45 -10.20 -3.12
N THR A 180 6.38 -9.25 -3.03
CA THR A 180 7.32 -8.94 -4.13
C THR A 180 8.78 -9.27 -3.82
N ASN A 181 9.16 -9.34 -2.53
CA ASN A 181 10.54 -9.60 -2.09
C ASN A 181 10.67 -11.06 -1.64
N PRO A 182 11.53 -11.87 -2.29
CA PRO A 182 11.64 -13.31 -2.01
C PRO A 182 12.09 -13.60 -0.58
N GLU A 183 12.99 -12.80 -0.02
CA GLU A 183 13.53 -13.01 1.34
C GLU A 183 12.46 -12.77 2.41
N PHE A 184 11.70 -11.69 2.26
CA PHE A 184 10.59 -11.39 3.18
C PHE A 184 9.42 -12.34 3.01
N LYS A 185 9.21 -12.87 1.80
CA LYS A 185 8.25 -13.94 1.56
C LYS A 185 8.66 -15.22 2.30
N SER A 186 9.91 -15.65 2.15
CA SER A 186 10.47 -16.83 2.86
C SER A 186 10.36 -16.65 4.38
N LEU A 187 10.65 -15.46 4.90
CA LEU A 187 10.49 -15.16 6.32
C LEU A 187 9.03 -15.23 6.78
N HIS A 188 8.09 -14.75 5.96
CA HIS A 188 6.66 -14.87 6.23
C HIS A 188 6.20 -16.32 6.27
N GLU A 189 6.61 -17.12 5.30
CA GLU A 189 6.34 -18.55 5.22
C GLU A 189 6.88 -19.26 6.46
N TYR A 190 8.15 -19.03 6.80
CA TYR A 190 8.76 -19.58 8.01
C TYR A 190 7.95 -19.24 9.27
N TYR A 191 7.60 -17.98 9.49
CA TYR A 191 6.84 -17.59 10.68
C TYR A 191 5.46 -18.23 10.75
N THR A 192 4.82 -18.49 9.62
CA THR A 192 3.46 -19.05 9.57
C THR A 192 3.43 -20.57 9.58
N THR A 193 4.54 -21.24 9.22
CA THR A 193 4.59 -22.71 9.08
C THR A 193 5.53 -23.42 10.06
N ARG A 194 6.35 -22.69 10.83
CA ARG A 194 7.27 -23.28 11.81
C ARG A 194 6.56 -24.18 12.80
N ALA A 195 7.21 -25.29 13.19
CA ALA A 195 6.61 -26.30 14.07
C ALA A 195 6.25 -25.76 15.46
N ASN A 196 7.12 -24.90 16.02
CA ASN A 196 6.91 -24.33 17.34
C ASN A 196 6.31 -22.92 17.23
N ASN A 197 5.09 -22.73 17.76
CA ASN A 197 4.37 -21.46 17.86
C ASN A 197 4.23 -20.75 16.49
N PRO A 198 3.54 -21.36 15.50
CA PRO A 198 3.32 -20.72 14.21
C PRO A 198 2.48 -19.45 14.39
N LEU A 199 2.85 -18.38 13.68
CA LEU A 199 2.15 -17.10 13.72
C LEU A 199 0.96 -17.12 12.79
N LYS A 200 -0.14 -16.48 13.20
CA LYS A 200 -1.22 -16.14 12.25
C LYS A 200 -0.70 -15.13 11.21
N LYS A 201 -1.28 -15.12 10.00
CA LYS A 201 -0.85 -14.24 8.89
C LYS A 201 -0.64 -12.77 9.33
N LYS A 202 -1.60 -12.18 10.05
CA LYS A 202 -1.47 -10.78 10.55
C LYS A 202 -0.36 -10.63 11.59
N GLN A 203 -0.12 -11.63 12.43
CA GLN A 203 0.99 -11.59 13.40
C GLN A 203 2.33 -11.65 12.71
N SER A 204 2.46 -12.45 11.63
CA SER A 204 3.66 -12.50 10.81
C SER A 204 3.92 -11.15 10.10
N VAL A 205 2.89 -10.45 9.59
CA VAL A 205 3.05 -9.09 9.04
C VAL A 205 3.62 -8.14 10.08
N ILE A 206 3.16 -8.20 11.34
CA ILE A 206 3.71 -7.40 12.44
C ILE A 206 5.16 -7.77 12.73
N ALA A 207 5.50 -9.06 12.75
CA ALA A 207 6.89 -9.50 12.94
C ALA A 207 7.82 -8.98 11.83
N ILE A 208 7.34 -9.01 10.58
CA ILE A 208 8.04 -8.43 9.42
C ILE A 208 8.18 -6.90 9.53
N SER A 209 7.15 -6.21 10.00
CA SER A 209 7.25 -4.76 10.30
C SER A 209 8.36 -4.48 11.33
N CYS A 210 8.47 -5.31 12.36
CA CYS A 210 9.56 -5.20 13.33
C CYS A 210 10.94 -5.55 12.72
N LYS A 211 11.00 -6.49 11.79
CA LYS A 211 12.23 -6.81 11.05
C LYS A 211 12.64 -5.65 10.15
N LEU A 212 11.68 -5.03 9.45
CA LEU A 212 11.92 -3.85 8.60
C LEU A 212 12.49 -2.68 9.42
N ILE A 213 12.00 -2.43 10.64
CA ILE A 213 12.59 -1.43 11.54
C ILE A 213 14.06 -1.73 11.80
N ARG A 214 14.42 -3.00 12.05
CA ARG A 214 15.83 -3.38 12.30
C ARG A 214 16.70 -3.15 11.07
N VAL A 215 16.21 -3.45 9.88
CA VAL A 215 16.89 -3.19 8.61
C VAL A 215 17.09 -1.70 8.40
N PHE A 216 16.06 -0.90 8.53
CA PHE A 216 16.12 0.55 8.37
C PHE A 216 17.02 1.21 9.41
N TYR A 217 16.96 0.74 10.67
CA TYR A 217 17.86 1.20 11.72
C TYR A 217 19.33 0.91 11.38
N ALA A 218 19.64 -0.30 10.90
CA ALA A 218 21.01 -0.65 10.54
C ALA A 218 21.54 0.19 9.38
N ILE A 219 20.72 0.45 8.37
CA ILE A 219 21.07 1.34 7.25
C ILE A 219 21.35 2.76 7.75
N LEU A 220 20.43 3.33 8.51
CA LEU A 220 20.49 4.74 8.95
C LEU A 220 21.51 5.00 10.04
N ALA A 221 21.70 4.08 10.99
CA ALA A 221 22.61 4.25 12.13
C ALA A 221 24.04 3.84 11.81
N ASN A 222 24.24 2.81 10.97
CA ASN A 222 25.56 2.21 10.72
C ASN A 222 26.02 2.37 9.25
N GLY A 223 25.24 3.00 8.38
CA GLY A 223 25.59 3.19 6.97
C GLY A 223 25.75 1.88 6.17
N VAL A 224 25.16 0.76 6.65
CA VAL A 224 25.31 -0.54 5.99
C VAL A 224 24.32 -0.71 4.85
N THR A 225 24.70 -1.44 3.82
CA THR A 225 23.79 -1.84 2.74
C THR A 225 22.91 -3.00 3.17
N TYR A 226 21.75 -3.13 2.53
CA TYR A 226 20.86 -4.27 2.74
C TYR A 226 21.54 -5.57 2.29
N ASP A 227 21.57 -6.54 3.19
CA ASP A 227 22.09 -7.89 2.94
C ASP A 227 20.97 -8.92 3.13
N ALA A 228 20.57 -9.53 2.02
CA ALA A 228 19.51 -10.53 1.98
C ALA A 228 19.86 -11.80 2.79
N GLN A 229 21.12 -12.26 2.73
CA GLN A 229 21.54 -13.46 3.45
C GLN A 229 21.54 -13.22 4.97
N LYS A 230 22.05 -12.07 5.40
CA LYS A 230 22.02 -11.66 6.80
C LYS A 230 20.58 -11.50 7.30
N MET A 231 19.67 -11.04 6.45
CA MET A 231 18.26 -10.94 6.79
C MET A 231 17.64 -12.31 7.02
N LEU A 232 17.99 -13.34 6.25
CA LEU A 232 17.51 -14.71 6.38
C LEU A 232 18.16 -15.50 7.51
N SER A 233 19.23 -15.01 8.13
CA SER A 233 19.91 -15.70 9.23
C SER A 233 18.98 -16.07 10.41
N ASP A 234 17.88 -15.35 10.58
CA ASP A 234 16.86 -15.66 11.58
C ASP A 234 16.13 -17.00 11.30
N ILE A 235 16.07 -17.44 10.04
CA ILE A 235 15.45 -18.72 9.62
C ILE A 235 16.38 -19.90 9.96
N HIS A 236 17.69 -19.68 9.90
CA HIS A 236 18.70 -20.72 10.07
C HIS A 236 19.23 -20.82 11.51
N ARG A 237 18.77 -19.97 12.42
CA ARG A 237 19.12 -20.14 13.85
C ARG A 237 18.49 -21.41 14.38
N GLN A 238 19.33 -22.43 14.63
CA GLN A 238 18.92 -23.55 15.45
C GLN A 238 18.43 -23.02 16.81
N PRO A 239 17.37 -23.60 17.41
CA PRO A 239 16.98 -23.25 18.77
C PRO A 239 18.20 -23.47 19.66
N GLN A 240 18.72 -22.42 20.27
CA GLN A 240 19.66 -22.57 21.35
C GLN A 240 18.93 -23.37 22.42
N ALA A 241 19.47 -24.56 22.71
CA ALA A 241 19.02 -25.37 23.83
C ALA A 241 19.12 -24.51 25.10
N ALA A 242 17.97 -24.35 25.78
CA ALA A 242 17.89 -23.70 27.07
C ALA A 242 18.46 -24.59 28.15
#